data_2d9fe605984d2a290386aafbc1771849
#
_entry.id   2d9fe605984d2a290386aafbc1771849
#
_cell.length_a   1.000
_cell.length_b   1.000
_cell.length_c   1.000
_cell.angle_alpha   90.00
_cell.angle_beta   90.00
_cell.angle_gamma   90.00
#
_symmetry.space_group_name_H-M   'P 1'
#
loop_
_entity.id
_entity.type
_entity.pdbx_description
1 polymer ?
#
loop_
_entity_poly.entity_id
_entity_poly.type
_entity_poly.pdbx_seq_one_letter_code
_entity_poly.pdbx_strand_id
1 'polypeptide(L)'
;MNVKPLFKLMVEKKASDLFFAPFAPAKIKIDGKIMPVNKLEMTPKMVKQAAIELMDEEQLEDFTRELELDFAISEPGLGRFRVNVFHQRGNVS
;
A
#
# COMPACT_ATOMS: atom_id res chain seq x y z
N MET A 1 10.00 -1.37 -6.28
CA MET A 1 9.32 -0.09 -6.03
C MET A 1 9.78 0.45 -4.69
N ASN A 2 10.11 1.72 -4.62
CA ASN A 2 10.52 2.33 -3.35
C ASN A 2 9.31 3.04 -2.73
N VAL A 3 8.89 2.61 -1.54
CA VAL A 3 7.71 3.17 -0.88
C VAL A 3 8.01 4.39 -0.01
N LYS A 4 9.27 4.66 0.30
CA LYS A 4 9.63 5.79 1.17
C LYS A 4 9.18 7.16 0.64
N PRO A 5 9.30 7.46 -0.66
CA PRO A 5 8.77 8.71 -1.19
C PRO A 5 7.26 8.86 -0.99
N LEU A 6 6.52 7.75 -0.98
CA LEU A 6 5.08 7.77 -0.71
C LEU A 6 4.80 8.19 0.73
N PHE A 7 5.61 7.75 1.68
CA PHE A 7 5.44 8.15 3.08
C PHE A 7 5.67 9.64 3.26
N LYS A 8 6.68 10.21 2.58
CA LYS A 8 6.90 11.66 2.61
C LYS A 8 5.70 12.40 2.04
N LEU A 9 5.17 11.93 0.93
CA LEU A 9 3.98 12.53 0.32
C LEU A 9 2.79 12.48 1.28
N MET A 10 2.59 11.36 1.97
CA MET A 10 1.52 11.21 2.94
C MET A 10 1.64 12.22 4.07
N VAL A 11 2.84 12.44 4.58
CA VAL A 11 3.08 13.46 5.61
C VAL A 11 2.75 14.84 5.10
N GLU A 12 3.25 15.20 3.92
CA GLU A 12 3.01 16.50 3.31
C GLU A 12 1.53 16.77 3.07
N LYS A 13 0.79 15.76 2.63
CA LYS A 13 -0.63 15.86 2.32
C LYS A 13 -1.53 15.58 3.52
N LYS A 14 -0.95 15.21 4.66
CA LYS A 14 -1.69 14.80 5.87
C LYS A 14 -2.64 13.64 5.58
N ALA A 15 -2.16 12.68 4.80
CA ALA A 15 -2.94 11.49 4.49
C ALA A 15 -2.93 10.52 5.67
N SER A 16 -4.03 9.82 5.84
CA SER A 16 -4.21 8.84 6.92
C SER A 16 -3.97 7.41 6.46
N ASP A 17 -4.26 7.12 5.19
CA ASP A 17 -4.29 5.76 4.65
C ASP A 17 -3.59 5.71 3.30
N LEU A 18 -2.99 4.54 3.03
CA LEU A 18 -2.34 4.23 1.76
C LEU A 18 -2.91 2.91 1.24
N PHE A 19 -3.25 2.87 -0.05
CA PHE A 19 -3.87 1.71 -0.68
C PHE A 19 -3.06 1.24 -1.88
N PHE A 20 -2.76 -0.05 -1.92
CA PHE A 20 -2.13 -0.70 -3.07
C PHE A 20 -3.05 -1.79 -3.62
N ALA A 21 -3.31 -1.76 -4.91
CA ALA A 21 -4.04 -2.81 -5.62
C ALA A 21 -3.49 -2.94 -7.04
N PRO A 22 -3.52 -4.15 -7.63
CA PRO A 22 -3.07 -4.31 -9.01
C PRO A 22 -4.04 -3.63 -9.98
N PHE A 23 -3.48 -3.19 -11.10
CA PHE A 23 -4.21 -2.54 -12.20
C PHE A 23 -4.85 -1.21 -11.84
N ALA A 24 -4.36 -0.58 -10.77
CA ALA A 24 -4.78 0.75 -10.35
C ALA A 24 -3.58 1.50 -9.79
N PRO A 25 -3.60 2.84 -9.82
CA PRO A 25 -2.57 3.62 -9.14
C PRO A 25 -2.63 3.39 -7.64
N ALA A 26 -1.50 3.58 -6.97
CA ALA A 26 -1.51 3.69 -5.52
C ALA A 26 -2.41 4.87 -5.13
N LYS A 27 -3.16 4.74 -4.06
CA LYS A 27 -4.10 5.76 -3.60
C LYS A 27 -3.82 6.14 -2.17
N ILE A 28 -4.17 7.37 -1.83
CA ILE A 28 -4.09 7.86 -0.45
C ILE A 28 -5.42 8.46 -0.04
N LYS A 29 -5.66 8.49 1.27
CA LYS A 29 -6.87 9.09 1.81
C LYS A 29 -6.52 10.38 2.54
N ILE A 30 -7.14 11.48 2.15
CA ILE A 30 -6.95 12.80 2.73
C ILE A 30 -8.31 13.34 3.11
N ASP A 31 -8.51 13.68 4.38
CA ASP A 31 -9.79 14.21 4.89
C ASP A 31 -10.99 13.36 4.44
N GLY A 32 -10.84 12.03 4.52
CA GLY A 32 -11.90 11.10 4.17
C GLY A 32 -12.07 10.85 2.67
N LYS A 33 -11.28 11.50 1.81
CA LYS A 33 -11.37 11.34 0.36
C LYS A 33 -10.20 10.52 -0.16
N ILE A 34 -10.51 9.51 -0.96
CA ILE A 34 -9.50 8.65 -1.58
C ILE A 34 -9.16 9.23 -2.95
N MET A 35 -7.85 9.36 -3.23
CA MET A 35 -7.38 9.89 -4.49
C MET A 35 -6.11 9.18 -4.95
N PRO A 36 -5.88 9.10 -6.27
CA PRO A 36 -4.65 8.48 -6.77
C PRO A 36 -3.44 9.37 -6.50
N VAL A 37 -2.31 8.72 -6.22
CA VAL A 37 -1.03 9.40 -6.02
C VAL A 37 -0.48 9.93 -7.35
N ASN A 38 -0.70 9.15 -8.42
CA ASN A 38 -0.26 9.49 -9.76
C ASN A 38 -1.11 8.68 -10.76
N LYS A 39 -0.69 8.65 -12.03
CA LYS A 39 -1.40 7.92 -13.09
C LYS A 39 -0.82 6.54 -13.37
N LEU A 40 0.21 6.13 -12.64
CA LEU A 40 0.87 4.85 -12.87
C LEU A 40 0.09 3.72 -12.23
N GLU A 41 -0.46 2.82 -13.05
CA GLU A 41 -1.12 1.63 -12.56
C GLU A 41 -0.09 0.64 -12.02
N MET A 42 -0.35 0.10 -10.86
CA MET A 42 0.53 -0.91 -10.27
C MET A 42 0.30 -2.25 -10.95
N THR A 43 1.38 -2.93 -11.28
CA THR A 43 1.30 -4.31 -11.74
C THR A 43 1.15 -5.24 -10.52
N PRO A 44 0.67 -6.49 -10.71
CA PRO A 44 0.68 -7.47 -9.62
C PRO A 44 2.05 -7.65 -8.98
N LYS A 45 3.10 -7.62 -9.79
CA LYS A 45 4.48 -7.72 -9.30
C LYS A 45 4.84 -6.54 -8.39
N MET A 46 4.43 -5.33 -8.76
CA MET A 46 4.68 -4.14 -7.95
C MET A 46 3.97 -4.22 -6.60
N VAL A 47 2.73 -4.71 -6.59
CA VAL A 47 1.97 -4.91 -5.36
C VAL A 47 2.68 -5.92 -4.45
N LYS A 48 3.15 -7.04 -5.00
CA LYS A 48 3.92 -8.03 -4.24
C LYS A 48 5.20 -7.44 -3.67
N GLN A 49 5.92 -6.66 -4.46
CA GLN A 49 7.14 -6.01 -4.00
C GLN A 49 6.87 -5.02 -2.88
N ALA A 50 5.80 -4.26 -2.98
CA ALA A 50 5.38 -3.36 -1.92
C ALA A 50 5.05 -4.13 -0.63
N ALA A 51 4.34 -5.25 -0.76
CA ALA A 51 4.03 -6.10 0.39
C ALA A 51 5.29 -6.62 1.07
N ILE A 52 6.24 -7.13 0.29
CA ILE A 52 7.52 -7.64 0.83
C ILE A 52 8.28 -6.54 1.56
N GLU A 53 8.26 -5.33 1.02
CA GLU A 53 8.97 -4.19 1.59
C GLU A 53 8.32 -3.68 2.89
N LEU A 54 6.99 -3.75 2.99
CA LEU A 54 6.24 -3.13 4.08
C LEU A 54 5.85 -4.10 5.20
N MET A 55 5.77 -5.40 4.91
CA MET A 55 5.25 -6.38 5.85
C MET A 55 6.37 -7.17 6.53
N ASP A 56 6.14 -7.54 7.81
CA ASP A 56 6.97 -8.54 8.46
C ASP A 56 6.58 -9.95 7.98
N GLU A 57 7.28 -10.98 8.48
CA GLU A 57 7.03 -12.35 8.02
C GLU A 57 5.61 -12.83 8.30
N GLU A 58 5.09 -12.53 9.48
CA GLU A 58 3.74 -12.94 9.87
C GLU A 58 2.69 -12.25 9.01
N GLN A 59 2.85 -10.94 8.81
CA GLN A 59 1.95 -10.17 7.95
C GLN A 59 2.00 -10.67 6.51
N LEU A 60 3.18 -10.99 6.01
CA LEU A 60 3.34 -11.49 4.65
C LEU A 60 2.68 -12.85 4.47
N GLU A 61 2.76 -13.74 5.47
CA GLU A 61 2.06 -15.02 5.45
C GLU A 61 0.54 -14.81 5.38
N ASP A 62 0.03 -13.91 6.22
CA ASP A 62 -1.40 -13.59 6.23
C ASP A 62 -1.84 -13.02 4.88
N PHE A 63 -1.06 -12.10 4.33
CA PHE A 63 -1.36 -11.49 3.04
C PHE A 63 -1.34 -12.54 1.92
N THR A 64 -0.36 -13.44 1.92
CA THR A 64 -0.25 -14.48 0.90
C THR A 64 -1.46 -15.41 0.92
N ARG A 65 -1.99 -15.69 2.11
CA ARG A 65 -3.16 -16.56 2.29
C ARG A 65 -4.45 -15.83 1.95
N GLU A 66 -4.63 -14.62 2.47
CA GLU A 66 -5.89 -13.89 2.37
C GLU A 66 -5.98 -13.00 1.14
N LEU A 67 -4.85 -12.64 0.54
CA LEU A 67 -4.72 -11.74 -0.61
C LEU A 67 -5.19 -10.32 -0.31
N GLU A 68 -5.33 -9.98 0.94
CA GLU A 68 -5.61 -8.63 1.42
C GLU A 68 -5.13 -8.52 2.86
N LEU A 69 -4.54 -7.39 3.19
CA LEU A 69 -4.14 -7.12 4.57
C LEU A 69 -4.24 -5.63 4.87
N ASP A 70 -4.89 -5.33 6.00
CA ASP A 70 -4.88 -4.00 6.60
C ASP A 70 -3.90 -4.01 7.77
N PHE A 71 -3.00 -3.05 7.80
CA PHE A 71 -2.05 -2.95 8.91
C PHE A 71 -1.60 -1.51 9.10
N ALA A 72 -0.99 -1.24 10.24
CA ALA A 72 -0.45 0.08 10.54
C ALA A 72 1.06 0.06 10.42
N ILE A 73 1.61 1.16 9.92
CA ILE A 73 3.05 1.38 9.85
C ILE A 73 3.39 2.60 10.70
N SER A 74 4.42 2.47 11.52
CA SER A 74 5.01 3.59 12.23
C SER A 74 6.41 3.81 11.68
N GLU A 75 6.63 4.97 11.06
CA GLU A 75 7.94 5.36 10.54
C GLU A 75 8.53 6.43 11.45
N PRO A 76 9.72 6.17 12.04
CA PRO A 76 10.38 7.16 12.89
C PRO A 76 10.55 8.49 12.15
N GLY A 77 10.10 9.57 12.78
CA GLY A 77 10.20 10.90 12.21
C GLY A 77 9.13 11.25 11.17
N LEU A 78 8.34 10.29 10.71
CA LEU A 78 7.32 10.53 9.69
C LEU A 78 5.88 10.34 10.21
N GLY A 79 5.66 9.46 11.18
CA GLY A 79 4.36 9.26 11.78
C GLY A 79 3.80 7.86 11.55
N ARG A 80 2.50 7.74 11.74
CA ARG A 80 1.78 6.46 11.68
C ARG A 80 0.72 6.53 10.59
N PHE A 81 0.66 5.46 9.77
CA PHE A 81 -0.28 5.35 8.65
C PHE A 81 -0.98 4.00 8.69
N ARG A 82 -2.20 3.97 8.19
CA ARG A 82 -2.86 2.71 7.85
C ARG A 82 -2.53 2.37 6.41
N VAL A 83 -2.26 1.08 6.17
CA VAL A 83 -1.94 0.59 4.83
C VAL A 83 -2.87 -0.58 4.52
N ASN A 84 -3.50 -0.54 3.35
CA ASN A 84 -4.25 -1.67 2.81
C ASN A 84 -3.55 -2.12 1.54
N VAL A 85 -3.21 -3.39 1.48
CA VAL A 85 -2.65 -4.02 0.29
C VAL A 85 -3.61 -5.11 -0.16
N PHE A 86 -4.02 -5.02 -1.41
CA PHE A 86 -4.90 -6.00 -2.05
C PHE A 86 -4.18 -6.65 -3.22
N HIS A 87 -4.36 -7.96 -3.39
CA HIS A 87 -3.79 -8.68 -4.53
C HIS A 87 -4.87 -9.59 -5.11
N GLN A 88 -4.93 -9.68 -6.43
CA GLN A 88 -5.87 -10.58 -7.08
C GLN A 88 -5.43 -12.03 -6.92
N ARG A 89 -6.38 -12.93 -6.84
CA ARG A 89 -6.10 -14.35 -6.99
C ARG A 89 -5.47 -14.54 -8.36
N GLY A 90 -4.38 -15.29 -8.38
CA GLY A 90 -3.53 -15.53 -9.52
C GLY A 90 -4.25 -15.66 -10.83
N ASN A 91 -3.86 -16.40 -11.75
CA ASN A 91 -4.41 -16.46 -13.10
C ASN A 91 -5.90 -16.25 -13.21
N VAL A 92 -6.28 -15.00 -13.37
CA VAL A 92 -7.61 -14.72 -13.88
C VAL A 92 -7.50 -14.90 -15.38
N SER A 93 -8.03 -15.96 -15.82
CA SER A 93 -8.19 -16.14 -17.26
C SER A 93 -9.27 -15.19 -17.74
#